data_2bc1c64540eb0dbed71baa795b12df03
#
_entry.id   2bc1c64540eb0dbed71baa795b12df03
#
_cell.length_a   1.000
_cell.length_b   1.000
_cell.length_c   1.000
_cell.angle_alpha   90.00
_cell.angle_beta   90.00
_cell.angle_gamma   90.00
#
_symmetry.space_group_name_H-M   'P 1'
#
loop_
_entity.id
_entity.type
_entity.pdbx_description
1 polymer ?
#
loop_
_entity_poly.entity_id
_entity_poly.type
_entity_poly.pdbx_seq_one_letter_code
_entity_poly.pdbx_strand_id
1 'polypeptide(L)'
;RAGLGSTGPARFRWHVLGPADDIGAVGQGGEGEAVATDALEPLRELTVEALVADELLARRRAEHRSLPLMVVRAETDMAATAHELGTGAAVANLDLGFANLVAASARLGVGAQVLAVVLDYTLEDLTGDPVAYRDGMIALMERITRGMAKAGLARPIFLAAFDCGTQTVTRGPGLEGQWELSWNHGDHRLVFAAPSYAFRVDDTGR
;
A
#
# COMPACT_ATOMS: atom_id res chain seq x y z
N ARG A 1 -3.66 7.00 -7.41
CA ARG A 1 -4.79 6.11 -7.73
C ARG A 1 -6.09 6.82 -7.42
N ALA A 2 -6.94 7.07 -8.43
CA ALA A 2 -8.30 7.51 -8.18
C ALA A 2 -9.03 6.38 -7.44
N GLY A 3 -9.76 6.70 -6.38
CA GLY A 3 -10.62 5.74 -5.72
C GLY A 3 -11.58 5.11 -6.73
N LEU A 4 -11.73 3.79 -6.68
CA LEU A 4 -12.60 3.04 -7.60
C LEU A 4 -14.10 3.28 -7.34
N GLY A 5 -14.43 4.05 -6.32
CA GLY A 5 -15.80 4.37 -5.93
C GLY A 5 -15.86 5.18 -4.63
N SER A 6 -17.04 5.65 -4.31
CA SER A 6 -17.31 6.50 -3.14
C SER A 6 -17.61 5.74 -1.85
N THR A 7 -17.57 4.41 -1.86
CA THR A 7 -17.87 3.58 -0.69
C THR A 7 -16.98 2.36 -0.66
N GLY A 8 -16.59 1.93 0.52
CA GLY A 8 -15.83 0.70 0.71
C GLY A 8 -16.61 -0.56 0.27
N PRO A 9 -15.99 -1.75 0.35
CA PRO A 9 -16.59 -2.99 -0.12
C PRO A 9 -17.88 -3.30 0.68
N ALA A 10 -18.99 -3.52 -0.03
CA ALA A 10 -20.29 -3.73 0.59
C ALA A 10 -20.39 -5.07 1.34
N ARG A 11 -19.71 -6.12 0.82
CA ARG A 11 -19.83 -7.51 1.31
C ARG A 11 -19.31 -7.69 2.73
N PHE A 12 -18.20 -7.04 3.09
CA PHE A 12 -17.59 -7.10 4.42
C PHE A 12 -17.36 -5.72 5.03
N ARG A 13 -18.30 -4.81 4.83
CA ARG A 13 -18.22 -3.41 5.24
C ARG A 13 -17.73 -3.18 6.67
N TRP A 14 -18.11 -4.06 7.61
CA TRP A 14 -17.75 -3.93 9.03
C TRP A 14 -16.47 -4.67 9.42
N HIS A 15 -15.83 -5.32 8.46
CA HIS A 15 -14.57 -6.03 8.65
C HIS A 15 -13.42 -5.40 7.88
N VAL A 16 -13.71 -4.56 6.87
CA VAL A 16 -12.70 -3.82 6.11
C VAL A 16 -12.82 -2.35 6.50
N LEU A 17 -11.86 -1.89 7.28
CA LEU A 17 -11.90 -0.62 7.99
C LEU A 17 -10.67 0.23 7.60
N GLY A 18 -10.73 1.52 7.88
CA GLY A 18 -9.60 2.44 7.88
C GLY A 18 -9.38 3.04 9.27
N PRO A 19 -8.25 3.70 9.51
CA PRO A 19 -8.07 4.51 10.72
C PRO A 19 -8.97 5.75 10.63
N ALA A 20 -9.53 6.17 11.77
CA ALA A 20 -10.31 7.40 11.88
C ALA A 20 -9.37 8.59 12.17
N ASP A 21 -8.46 8.88 11.25
CA ASP A 21 -7.32 9.79 11.42
C ASP A 21 -7.39 11.05 10.55
N ASP A 22 -8.60 11.44 10.16
CA ASP A 22 -8.98 12.58 9.31
C ASP A 22 -8.62 12.43 7.83
N ILE A 23 -7.64 11.61 7.48
CA ILE A 23 -7.23 11.37 6.09
C ILE A 23 -8.04 10.22 5.46
N GLY A 24 -8.51 9.25 6.26
CA GLY A 24 -9.24 8.07 5.77
C GLY A 24 -8.31 6.98 5.24
N ALA A 25 -8.82 6.14 4.33
CA ALA A 25 -8.04 5.02 3.80
C ALA A 25 -6.99 5.43 2.76
N VAL A 26 -7.15 6.59 2.13
CA VAL A 26 -6.23 7.10 1.10
C VAL A 26 -5.68 8.45 1.53
N GLY A 27 -4.43 8.44 1.96
CA GLY A 27 -3.64 9.66 2.16
C GLY A 27 -3.08 10.13 0.84
N GLN A 28 -3.14 11.45 0.60
CA GLN A 28 -2.48 12.07 -0.54
C GLN A 28 -1.31 12.89 -0.03
N GLY A 29 -0.13 12.65 -0.58
CA GLY A 29 1.07 13.35 -0.19
C GLY A 29 0.89 14.87 -0.29
N GLY A 30 1.23 15.58 0.79
CA GLY A 30 1.14 17.03 0.87
C GLY A 30 -0.23 17.63 1.19
N GLU A 31 -1.31 16.84 1.29
CA GLU A 31 -2.67 17.35 1.51
C GLU A 31 -3.18 17.24 2.95
N GLY A 32 -2.45 16.62 3.82
CA GLY A 32 -2.87 16.53 5.21
C GLY A 32 -1.91 15.71 6.08
N GLU A 33 -1.95 16.01 7.35
CA GLU A 33 -1.27 15.19 8.35
C GLU A 33 -2.28 14.29 9.04
N ALA A 34 -1.99 12.99 9.08
CA ALA A 34 -2.77 12.06 9.86
C ALA A 34 -2.74 12.48 11.33
N VAL A 35 -3.84 12.24 12.05
CA VAL A 35 -3.89 12.46 13.49
C VAL A 35 -3.77 11.15 14.25
N ALA A 36 -3.25 11.21 15.46
CA ALA A 36 -3.17 10.07 16.35
C ALA A 36 -4.58 9.63 16.78
N THR A 37 -4.91 8.36 16.59
CA THR A 37 -6.21 7.79 16.96
C THR A 37 -6.10 6.32 17.33
N ASP A 38 -7.00 5.84 18.15
CA ASP A 38 -7.22 4.42 18.44
C ASP A 38 -8.55 3.92 17.86
N ALA A 39 -9.21 4.76 17.05
CA ALA A 39 -10.49 4.46 16.44
C ALA A 39 -10.33 3.96 15.00
N LEU A 40 -11.22 3.05 14.63
CA LEU A 40 -11.37 2.55 13.25
C LEU A 40 -12.75 2.94 12.73
N GLU A 41 -12.83 3.21 11.44
CA GLU A 41 -14.09 3.54 10.77
C GLU A 41 -14.27 2.72 9.48
N PRO A 42 -15.51 2.54 9.01
CA PRO A 42 -15.75 1.96 7.70
C PRO A 42 -15.09 2.79 6.60
N LEU A 43 -14.51 2.11 5.61
CA LEU A 43 -13.88 2.78 4.49
C LEU A 43 -14.89 3.69 3.76
N ARG A 44 -14.48 4.92 3.52
CA ARG A 44 -15.24 5.90 2.73
C ARG A 44 -14.99 5.73 1.23
N GLU A 45 -13.89 5.05 0.88
CA GLU A 45 -13.43 4.88 -0.49
C GLU A 45 -13.15 3.41 -0.79
N LEU A 46 -13.38 3.00 -2.03
CA LEU A 46 -13.00 1.70 -2.52
C LEU A 46 -11.60 1.77 -3.12
N THR A 47 -10.68 1.00 -2.56
CA THR A 47 -9.30 0.89 -3.05
C THR A 47 -9.03 -0.55 -3.50
N VAL A 48 -7.96 -0.76 -4.25
CA VAL A 48 -7.54 -2.11 -4.66
C VAL A 48 -7.25 -2.98 -3.43
N GLU A 49 -6.60 -2.41 -2.42
CA GLU A 49 -6.28 -3.10 -1.16
C GLU A 49 -7.56 -3.50 -0.41
N ALA A 50 -8.60 -2.66 -0.46
CA ALA A 50 -9.90 -2.98 0.12
C ALA A 50 -10.58 -4.14 -0.61
N LEU A 51 -10.47 -4.22 -1.94
CA LEU A 51 -10.97 -5.36 -2.73
C LEU A 51 -10.21 -6.64 -2.40
N VAL A 52 -8.89 -6.57 -2.24
CA VAL A 52 -8.08 -7.71 -1.81
C VAL A 52 -8.48 -8.18 -0.42
N ALA A 53 -8.67 -7.25 0.52
CA ALA A 53 -9.13 -7.57 1.87
C ALA A 53 -10.52 -8.25 1.85
N ASP A 54 -11.46 -7.73 1.06
CA ASP A 54 -12.79 -8.29 0.89
C ASP A 54 -12.75 -9.73 0.32
N GLU A 55 -11.90 -9.98 -0.67
CA GLU A 55 -11.72 -11.32 -1.25
C GLU A 55 -11.06 -12.29 -0.26
N LEU A 56 -10.07 -11.87 0.51
CA LEU A 56 -9.48 -12.68 1.56
C LEU A 56 -10.49 -13.09 2.62
N LEU A 57 -11.36 -12.16 3.03
CA LEU A 57 -12.45 -12.45 3.96
C LEU A 57 -13.48 -13.43 3.36
N ALA A 58 -13.79 -13.31 2.06
CA ALA A 58 -14.68 -14.23 1.37
C ALA A 58 -14.12 -15.66 1.35
N ARG A 59 -12.84 -15.81 1.05
CA ARG A 59 -12.17 -17.13 1.09
C ARG A 59 -12.17 -17.73 2.49
N ARG A 60 -11.82 -16.94 3.52
CA ARG A 60 -11.86 -17.40 4.91
C ARG A 60 -13.27 -17.82 5.33
N ARG A 61 -14.30 -17.08 4.91
CA ARG A 61 -15.70 -17.45 5.15
C ARG A 61 -16.07 -18.77 4.48
N ALA A 62 -15.67 -18.97 3.22
CA ALA A 62 -15.90 -20.22 2.49
C ALA A 62 -15.20 -21.41 3.15
N GLU A 63 -14.06 -21.19 3.79
CA GLU A 63 -13.32 -22.17 4.58
C GLU A 63 -13.83 -22.34 6.02
N HIS A 64 -14.94 -21.68 6.36
CA HIS A 64 -15.51 -21.68 7.73
C HIS A 64 -14.54 -21.20 8.81
N ARG A 65 -13.62 -20.31 8.48
CA ARG A 65 -12.65 -19.70 9.39
C ARG A 65 -13.17 -18.39 9.98
N SER A 66 -12.67 -18.04 11.16
CA SER A 66 -12.97 -16.75 11.78
C SER A 66 -12.56 -15.58 10.87
N LEU A 67 -13.37 -14.54 10.84
CA LEU A 67 -13.11 -13.32 10.06
C LEU A 67 -12.36 -12.31 10.93
N PRO A 68 -11.12 -11.93 10.58
CA PRO A 68 -10.42 -10.85 11.25
C PRO A 68 -10.99 -9.49 10.83
N LEU A 69 -10.66 -8.45 11.59
CA LEU A 69 -10.73 -7.08 11.09
C LEU A 69 -9.53 -6.86 10.16
N MET A 70 -9.79 -6.28 9.01
CA MET A 70 -8.79 -5.89 8.01
C MET A 70 -8.71 -4.37 8.00
N VAL A 71 -7.57 -3.81 8.31
CA VAL A 71 -7.34 -2.36 8.25
C VAL A 71 -6.56 -2.06 6.99
N VAL A 72 -7.06 -1.12 6.21
CA VAL A 72 -6.49 -0.69 4.93
C VAL A 72 -6.03 0.75 5.07
N ARG A 73 -4.83 1.01 4.64
CA ARG A 73 -4.24 2.34 4.49
C ARG A 73 -3.45 2.40 3.20
N ALA A 74 -3.70 3.40 2.38
CA ALA A 74 -2.91 3.75 1.22
C ALA A 74 -2.34 5.16 1.39
N GLU A 75 -1.06 5.33 1.11
CA GLU A 75 -0.41 6.64 1.04
C GLU A 75 0.11 6.82 -0.37
N THR A 76 -0.09 7.98 -0.93
CA THR A 76 0.33 8.30 -2.29
C THR A 76 0.88 9.70 -2.40
N ASP A 77 1.94 9.86 -3.14
CA ASP A 77 2.45 11.14 -3.63
C ASP A 77 2.89 10.94 -5.07
N MET A 78 2.05 11.37 -6.00
CA MET A 78 2.27 11.14 -7.43
C MET A 78 3.41 12.00 -8.01
N ALA A 79 3.82 13.05 -7.29
CA ALA A 79 4.90 13.95 -7.70
C ALA A 79 6.26 13.58 -7.06
N ALA A 80 6.30 12.56 -6.20
CA ALA A 80 7.52 12.13 -5.54
C ALA A 80 8.12 10.91 -6.22
N THR A 81 9.44 10.86 -6.31
CA THR A 81 10.19 9.66 -6.65
C THR A 81 10.14 8.64 -5.51
N ALA A 82 10.51 7.38 -5.76
CA ALA A 82 10.62 6.34 -4.73
C ALA A 82 11.49 6.78 -3.53
N HIS A 83 12.56 7.52 -3.80
CA HIS A 83 13.44 8.07 -2.76
C HIS A 83 12.73 9.13 -1.91
N GLU A 84 12.03 10.06 -2.56
CA GLU A 84 11.31 11.16 -1.89
C GLU A 84 10.13 10.65 -1.07
N LEU A 85 9.44 9.59 -1.52
CA LEU A 85 8.42 8.92 -0.71
C LEU A 85 8.97 8.47 0.65
N GLY A 86 10.22 8.02 0.71
CA GLY A 86 10.88 7.58 1.94
C GLY A 86 11.17 8.70 2.94
N THR A 87 11.09 9.97 2.54
CA THR A 87 11.42 11.14 3.37
C THR A 87 10.26 12.12 3.53
N GLY A 88 9.19 11.98 2.73
CA GLY A 88 8.08 12.90 2.64
C GLY A 88 6.96 12.68 3.67
N ALA A 89 5.87 13.43 3.49
CA ALA A 89 4.69 13.35 4.34
C ALA A 89 4.00 11.98 4.27
N ALA A 90 4.02 11.32 3.11
CA ALA A 90 3.41 10.00 2.92
C ALA A 90 3.98 8.96 3.89
N VAL A 91 5.32 8.87 4.04
CA VAL A 91 5.92 7.91 4.98
C VAL A 91 5.73 8.34 6.44
N ALA A 92 5.65 9.64 6.72
CA ALA A 92 5.34 10.12 8.07
C ALA A 92 3.91 9.75 8.49
N ASN A 93 2.95 9.91 7.59
CA ASN A 93 1.57 9.47 7.79
C ASN A 93 1.47 7.94 7.94
N LEU A 94 2.26 7.19 7.18
CA LEU A 94 2.31 5.73 7.28
C LEU A 94 2.86 5.29 8.65
N ASP A 95 3.91 5.94 9.17
CA ASP A 95 4.44 5.68 10.52
C ASP A 95 3.37 5.91 11.59
N LEU A 96 2.61 7.00 11.46
CA LEU A 96 1.50 7.26 12.38
C LEU A 96 0.38 6.22 12.20
N GLY A 97 0.10 5.80 10.96
CA GLY A 97 -0.84 4.72 10.67
C GLY A 97 -0.46 3.40 11.35
N PHE A 98 0.82 3.06 11.44
CA PHE A 98 1.28 1.90 12.22
C PHE A 98 1.03 2.07 13.71
N ALA A 99 1.30 3.25 14.26
CA ALA A 99 1.02 3.55 15.67
C ALA A 99 -0.49 3.50 15.96
N ASN A 100 -1.31 4.06 15.09
CA ASN A 100 -2.78 4.02 15.18
C ASN A 100 -3.31 2.58 15.13
N LEU A 101 -2.76 1.74 14.25
CA LEU A 101 -3.12 0.32 14.17
C LEU A 101 -2.84 -0.41 15.49
N VAL A 102 -1.68 -0.17 16.08
CA VAL A 102 -1.31 -0.77 17.38
C VAL A 102 -2.22 -0.26 18.49
N ALA A 103 -2.51 1.04 18.54
CA ALA A 103 -3.41 1.63 19.53
C ALA A 103 -4.84 1.06 19.40
N ALA A 104 -5.38 0.98 18.18
CA ALA A 104 -6.69 0.40 17.91
C ALA A 104 -6.75 -1.08 18.30
N SER A 105 -5.73 -1.87 17.99
CA SER A 105 -5.67 -3.28 18.36
C SER A 105 -5.62 -3.48 19.89
N ALA A 106 -4.85 -2.64 20.59
CA ALA A 106 -4.78 -2.67 22.05
C ALA A 106 -6.13 -2.34 22.67
N ARG A 107 -6.84 -1.34 22.16
CA ARG A 107 -8.19 -0.97 22.59
C ARG A 107 -9.19 -2.11 22.38
N LEU A 108 -9.06 -2.88 21.31
CA LEU A 108 -9.90 -4.04 21.01
C LEU A 108 -9.48 -5.31 21.75
N GLY A 109 -8.36 -5.30 22.47
CA GLY A 109 -7.82 -6.46 23.17
C GLY A 109 -7.31 -7.55 22.23
N VAL A 110 -6.85 -7.19 21.03
CA VAL A 110 -6.33 -8.11 20.01
C VAL A 110 -4.90 -7.72 19.59
N GLY A 111 -4.21 -8.63 18.92
CA GLY A 111 -2.90 -8.35 18.34
C GLY A 111 -2.99 -7.68 16.96
N ALA A 112 -2.10 -6.73 16.69
CA ALA A 112 -1.93 -6.15 15.37
C ALA A 112 -0.92 -6.94 14.52
N GLN A 113 -1.21 -7.09 13.24
CA GLN A 113 -0.29 -7.65 12.26
C GLN A 113 -0.46 -6.93 10.92
N VAL A 114 0.64 -6.53 10.31
CA VAL A 114 0.65 -6.09 8.91
C VAL A 114 0.84 -7.31 8.03
N LEU A 115 -0.10 -7.58 7.14
CA LEU A 115 -0.03 -8.72 6.23
C LEU A 115 0.97 -8.45 5.11
N ALA A 116 0.86 -7.29 4.48
CA ALA A 116 1.75 -6.87 3.42
C ALA A 116 1.77 -5.35 3.28
N VAL A 117 2.84 -4.83 2.70
CA VAL A 117 2.94 -3.48 2.17
C VAL A 117 3.02 -3.59 0.66
N VAL A 118 2.07 -2.98 -0.03
CA VAL A 118 2.05 -2.94 -1.50
C VAL A 118 2.83 -1.72 -1.95
N LEU A 119 3.81 -1.94 -2.80
CA LEU A 119 4.61 -0.91 -3.43
C LEU A 119 4.08 -0.65 -4.83
N ASP A 120 3.95 0.61 -5.17
CA ASP A 120 3.59 1.07 -6.50
C ASP A 120 4.63 2.12 -6.96
N TYR A 121 4.77 2.29 -8.26
CA TYR A 121 5.62 3.32 -8.81
C TYR A 121 4.87 4.65 -8.89
N THR A 122 5.61 5.74 -9.02
CA THR A 122 5.05 7.07 -9.29
C THR A 122 5.25 7.47 -10.76
N LEU A 123 4.62 8.56 -11.18
CA LEU A 123 4.82 9.06 -12.54
C LEU A 123 6.25 9.55 -12.77
N GLU A 124 6.90 10.08 -11.74
CA GLU A 124 8.29 10.54 -11.81
C GLU A 124 9.27 9.38 -12.00
N ASP A 125 8.97 8.23 -11.43
CA ASP A 125 9.79 7.03 -11.61
C ASP A 125 9.77 6.47 -13.03
N LEU A 126 8.75 6.79 -13.83
CA LEU A 126 8.62 6.29 -15.21
C LEU A 126 9.67 6.86 -16.17
N THR A 127 10.19 8.05 -15.87
CA THR A 127 11.15 8.76 -16.72
C THR A 127 12.54 8.87 -16.11
N GLY A 128 12.69 8.35 -14.88
CA GLY A 128 13.91 8.42 -14.09
C GLY A 128 14.98 7.39 -14.48
N ASP A 129 16.11 7.41 -13.76
CA ASP A 129 17.14 6.40 -13.88
C ASP A 129 16.70 5.08 -13.22
N PRO A 130 16.80 3.91 -13.90
CA PRO A 130 16.43 2.61 -13.35
C PRO A 130 17.15 2.25 -12.05
N VAL A 131 18.41 2.62 -11.94
CA VAL A 131 19.23 2.36 -10.74
C VAL A 131 18.75 3.24 -9.58
N ALA A 132 18.46 4.51 -9.84
CA ALA A 132 17.93 5.43 -8.84
C ALA A 132 16.55 4.96 -8.34
N TYR A 133 15.69 4.46 -9.22
CA TYR A 133 14.41 3.85 -8.83
C TYR A 133 14.62 2.65 -7.90
N ARG A 134 15.46 1.68 -8.29
CA ARG A 134 15.77 0.51 -7.47
C ARG A 134 16.29 0.91 -6.09
N ASP A 135 17.26 1.79 -6.04
CA ASP A 135 17.91 2.20 -4.80
C ASP A 135 16.92 3.00 -3.92
N GLY A 136 16.08 3.83 -4.53
CA GLY A 136 15.00 4.54 -3.85
C GLY A 136 13.97 3.59 -3.23
N MET A 137 13.55 2.55 -3.96
CA MET A 137 12.63 1.52 -3.44
C MET A 137 13.26 0.71 -2.30
N ILE A 138 14.53 0.37 -2.37
CA ILE A 138 15.25 -0.29 -1.28
C ILE A 138 15.25 0.61 -0.04
N ALA A 139 15.60 1.88 -0.19
CA ALA A 139 15.60 2.85 0.90
C ALA A 139 14.20 3.04 1.51
N LEU A 140 13.15 3.05 0.67
CA LEU A 140 11.75 3.12 1.12
C LEU A 140 11.36 1.88 1.92
N MET A 141 11.68 0.68 1.44
CA MET A 141 11.42 -0.56 2.18
C MET A 141 12.14 -0.61 3.53
N GLU A 142 13.38 -0.16 3.59
CA GLU A 142 14.14 -0.02 4.85
C GLU A 142 13.47 0.99 5.79
N ARG A 143 13.02 2.12 5.26
CA ARG A 143 12.36 3.16 6.05
C ARG A 143 11.05 2.66 6.64
N ILE A 144 10.21 1.97 5.85
CA ILE A 144 8.96 1.35 6.29
C ILE A 144 9.24 0.28 7.35
N THR A 145 10.22 -0.58 7.12
CA THR A 145 10.61 -1.63 8.08
C THR A 145 11.02 -1.03 9.44
N ARG A 146 11.77 0.08 9.44
CA ARG A 146 12.13 0.80 10.67
C ARG A 146 10.91 1.41 11.37
N GLY A 147 9.97 2.01 10.60
CA GLY A 147 8.73 2.55 11.15
C GLY A 147 7.88 1.48 11.84
N MET A 148 7.72 0.33 11.19
CA MET A 148 7.01 -0.82 11.76
C MET A 148 7.69 -1.34 13.02
N ALA A 149 9.01 -1.51 13.01
CA ALA A 149 9.77 -1.96 14.18
C ALA A 149 9.61 -0.98 15.36
N LYS A 150 9.61 0.33 15.09
CA LYS A 150 9.34 1.37 16.12
C LYS A 150 7.94 1.23 16.72
N ALA A 151 6.95 0.83 15.94
CA ALA A 151 5.60 0.56 16.41
C ALA A 151 5.43 -0.83 17.05
N GLY A 152 6.48 -1.65 17.13
CA GLY A 152 6.42 -3.00 17.67
C GLY A 152 5.83 -4.04 16.74
N LEU A 153 5.73 -3.74 15.46
CA LEU A 153 5.19 -4.64 14.44
C LEU A 153 6.31 -5.49 13.81
N ALA A 154 5.93 -6.70 13.39
CA ALA A 154 6.87 -7.61 12.72
C ALA A 154 7.25 -7.08 11.33
N ARG A 155 8.41 -7.54 10.84
CA ARG A 155 8.90 -7.21 9.49
C ARG A 155 7.87 -7.60 8.43
N PRO A 156 7.51 -6.70 7.49
CA PRO A 156 6.46 -6.94 6.51
C PRO A 156 6.92 -7.85 5.37
N ILE A 157 5.96 -8.33 4.59
CA ILE A 157 6.17 -8.77 3.22
C ILE A 157 5.84 -7.58 2.33
N PHE A 158 6.73 -7.27 1.39
CA PHE A 158 6.48 -6.29 0.36
C PHE A 158 5.94 -6.98 -0.88
N LEU A 159 4.92 -6.39 -1.48
CA LEU A 159 4.32 -6.85 -2.73
C LEU A 159 4.46 -5.76 -3.77
N ALA A 160 4.89 -6.13 -4.95
CA ALA A 160 4.92 -5.24 -6.10
C ALA A 160 4.30 -5.94 -7.32
N ALA A 161 3.83 -5.17 -8.28
CA ALA A 161 3.47 -5.65 -9.60
C ALA A 161 4.40 -5.02 -10.64
N PHE A 162 4.75 -5.77 -11.67
CA PHE A 162 5.40 -5.14 -12.82
C PHE A 162 4.38 -4.28 -13.55
N ASP A 163 4.71 -3.03 -13.74
CA ASP A 163 3.91 -2.18 -14.61
C ASP A 163 4.03 -2.61 -16.07
N CYS A 164 2.96 -2.35 -16.83
CA CYS A 164 2.97 -2.58 -18.26
C CYS A 164 3.45 -1.37 -19.06
N GLY A 165 3.70 -0.26 -18.39
CA GLY A 165 3.82 1.02 -19.06
C GLY A 165 2.47 1.48 -19.64
N THR A 166 2.48 2.57 -20.37
CA THR A 166 1.37 2.97 -21.21
C THR A 166 1.41 2.23 -22.53
N GLN A 167 0.32 2.19 -23.31
CA GLN A 167 0.28 1.58 -24.65
C GLN A 167 1.40 2.06 -25.59
N THR A 168 2.00 3.21 -25.28
CA THR A 168 3.06 3.84 -26.06
C THR A 168 4.46 3.60 -25.51
N VAL A 169 4.59 3.10 -24.28
CA VAL A 169 5.88 2.90 -23.61
C VAL A 169 6.00 1.45 -23.15
N THR A 170 6.38 0.58 -24.07
CA THR A 170 6.60 -0.85 -23.79
C THR A 170 7.97 -1.15 -23.15
N ARG A 171 8.86 -0.17 -23.11
CA ARG A 171 10.16 -0.23 -22.43
C ARG A 171 10.48 1.17 -21.93
N GLY A 172 10.45 1.36 -20.65
CA GLY A 172 10.82 2.63 -20.03
C GLY A 172 11.71 2.38 -18.83
N PRO A 173 12.41 3.42 -18.36
CA PRO A 173 13.27 3.36 -17.20
C PRO A 173 12.59 2.75 -15.98
N GLY A 174 11.30 3.04 -15.77
CA GLY A 174 10.54 2.47 -14.65
C GLY A 174 10.44 0.95 -14.71
N LEU A 175 10.18 0.37 -15.89
CA LEU A 175 10.13 -1.09 -16.04
C LEU A 175 11.51 -1.72 -15.87
N GLU A 176 12.56 -1.08 -16.37
CA GLU A 176 13.94 -1.53 -16.16
C GLU A 176 14.33 -1.47 -14.68
N GLY A 177 13.93 -0.41 -13.97
CA GLY A 177 14.12 -0.28 -12.53
C GLY A 177 13.36 -1.34 -11.73
N GLN A 178 12.13 -1.65 -12.10
CA GLN A 178 11.37 -2.75 -11.50
C GLN A 178 12.04 -4.12 -11.76
N TRP A 179 12.56 -4.32 -12.95
CA TRP A 179 13.31 -5.52 -13.28
C TRP A 179 14.58 -5.64 -12.42
N GLU A 180 15.38 -4.57 -12.32
CA GLU A 180 16.55 -4.50 -11.44
C GLU A 180 16.18 -4.80 -9.99
N LEU A 181 15.12 -4.18 -9.48
CA LEU A 181 14.62 -4.39 -8.12
C LEU A 181 14.22 -5.85 -7.87
N SER A 182 13.63 -6.53 -8.86
CA SER A 182 13.17 -7.92 -8.70
C SER A 182 14.31 -8.90 -8.42
N TRP A 183 15.53 -8.59 -8.84
CA TRP A 183 16.72 -9.40 -8.63
C TRP A 183 17.61 -8.92 -7.49
N ASN A 184 17.57 -7.63 -7.20
CA ASN A 184 18.49 -6.97 -6.27
C ASN A 184 17.73 -6.07 -5.29
N HIS A 185 16.90 -6.68 -4.45
CA HIS A 185 16.10 -5.99 -3.43
C HIS A 185 16.69 -6.07 -2.01
N GLY A 186 17.96 -6.43 -1.89
CA GLY A 186 18.61 -6.62 -0.59
C GLY A 186 17.97 -7.75 0.24
N ASP A 187 17.96 -7.58 1.55
CA ASP A 187 17.38 -8.55 2.49
C ASP A 187 15.86 -8.42 2.65
N HIS A 188 15.19 -7.61 1.84
CA HIS A 188 13.76 -7.41 1.95
C HIS A 188 12.98 -8.63 1.44
N ARG A 189 11.83 -8.90 2.08
CA ARG A 189 10.90 -9.95 1.65
C ARG A 189 9.99 -9.37 0.57
N LEU A 190 10.53 -9.12 -0.60
CA LEU A 190 9.82 -8.58 -1.75
C LEU A 190 9.33 -9.70 -2.66
N VAL A 191 8.08 -9.64 -3.05
CA VAL A 191 7.44 -10.56 -4.00
C VAL A 191 6.79 -9.76 -5.11
N PHE A 192 7.17 -10.03 -6.34
CA PHE A 192 6.45 -9.53 -7.52
C PHE A 192 5.27 -10.47 -7.79
N ALA A 193 4.06 -9.94 -7.64
CA ALA A 193 2.83 -10.73 -7.68
C ALA A 193 2.46 -11.16 -9.11
N ALA A 194 2.39 -10.21 -10.04
CA ALA A 194 2.07 -10.45 -11.44
C ALA A 194 2.41 -9.23 -12.29
N PRO A 195 2.68 -9.40 -13.59
CA PRO A 195 2.78 -8.27 -14.49
C PRO A 195 1.40 -7.71 -14.80
N SER A 196 1.21 -6.41 -14.61
CA SER A 196 -0.08 -5.75 -14.86
C SER A 196 -0.42 -5.64 -16.35
N TYR A 197 0.56 -5.78 -17.26
CA TYR A 197 0.33 -5.79 -18.71
C TYR A 197 -0.50 -6.97 -19.22
N ALA A 198 -0.73 -7.99 -18.40
CA ALA A 198 -1.63 -9.09 -18.74
C ALA A 198 -3.11 -8.70 -18.66
N PHE A 199 -3.43 -7.60 -17.98
CA PHE A 199 -4.80 -7.12 -17.85
C PHE A 199 -5.13 -6.16 -18.99
N ARG A 200 -6.28 -6.36 -19.61
CA ARG A 200 -6.77 -5.43 -20.63
C ARG A 200 -7.19 -4.14 -19.94
N VAL A 201 -6.73 -3.06 -20.50
CA VAL A 201 -7.24 -1.73 -20.20
C VAL A 201 -8.54 -1.57 -20.97
N ASP A 202 -9.62 -1.19 -20.31
CA ASP A 202 -10.90 -0.91 -20.98
C ASP A 202 -10.84 0.40 -21.77
N ASP A 203 -11.94 0.74 -22.47
CA ASP A 203 -12.02 1.96 -23.29
C ASP A 203 -11.88 3.25 -22.48
N THR A 204 -11.93 3.16 -21.16
CA THR A 204 -11.74 4.30 -20.25
C THR A 204 -10.29 4.43 -19.74
N GLY A 205 -9.39 3.53 -20.15
CA GLY A 205 -7.99 3.50 -19.72
C GLY A 205 -7.78 2.90 -18.33
N ARG A 206 -8.73 2.10 -17.85
CA ARG A 206 -8.67 1.44 -16.52
C ARG A 206 -8.63 -0.07 -16.65
#